data_2f426096fb6e9b3cefcaadda715d295f
#
_entry.id   2f426096fb6e9b3cefcaadda715d295f
#
_cell.length_a   1.000
_cell.length_b   1.000
_cell.length_c   1.000
_cell.angle_alpha   90.00
_cell.angle_beta   90.00
_cell.angle_gamma   90.00
#
_symmetry.space_group_name_H-M   'P 1'
#
loop_
_entity.id
_entity.type
_entity.pdbx_description
1 polymer ?
#
loop_
_entity_poly.entity_id
_entity_poly.type
_entity_poly.pdbx_seq_one_letter_code
_entity_poly.pdbx_strand_id
1 'polypeptide(L)'
;MNESQNSKVISRLCVTAVMAALVAAGSWLQIQIPSILGTSRFHLGNVMCALSGLLLGPWWGALGSGLGSALYDLLLDPTRFAEFPITFVTKGVYGLVAGAVFFRLFRGRSNYVSEAVASAAAAVSYIVVYLAKSFFYNGLLVKGLTAQAAWLGVLEKIPSSLFNGIVAVIFAPVLGVAIRRALKAAHLERLTPANG
;
A
#
# COMPACT_ATOMS: atom_id res chain seq x y z
N MET A 1 22.87 -10.25 -20.97
CA MET A 1 21.86 -10.55 -19.94
C MET A 1 21.28 -11.92 -20.28
N ASN A 2 21.40 -12.93 -19.41
CA ASN A 2 20.98 -14.31 -19.73
C ASN A 2 19.46 -14.43 -19.83
N GLU A 3 18.95 -15.27 -20.75
CA GLU A 3 17.50 -15.52 -20.95
C GLU A 3 16.75 -15.84 -19.64
N SER A 4 17.37 -16.56 -18.70
CA SER A 4 16.78 -16.86 -17.41
C SER A 4 16.59 -15.64 -16.50
N GLN A 5 17.45 -14.62 -16.59
CA GLN A 5 17.32 -13.37 -15.84
C GLN A 5 16.21 -12.51 -16.42
N ASN A 6 16.13 -12.43 -17.75
CA ASN A 6 15.06 -11.70 -18.43
C ASN A 6 13.68 -12.27 -18.07
N SER A 7 13.53 -13.59 -18.09
CA SER A 7 12.29 -14.27 -17.71
C SER A 7 11.86 -13.94 -16.27
N LYS A 8 12.80 -13.88 -15.32
CA LYS A 8 12.51 -13.52 -13.92
C LYS A 8 12.05 -12.07 -13.77
N VAL A 9 12.69 -11.15 -14.50
CA VAL A 9 12.32 -9.71 -14.46
C VAL A 9 10.93 -9.51 -15.07
N ILE A 10 10.67 -10.13 -16.23
CA ILE A 10 9.36 -10.06 -16.89
C ILE A 10 8.25 -10.60 -15.98
N SER A 11 8.48 -11.75 -15.36
CA SER A 11 7.52 -12.33 -14.42
C SER A 11 7.21 -11.40 -13.25
N ARG A 12 8.25 -10.78 -12.65
CA ARG A 12 8.07 -9.80 -11.55
C ARG A 12 7.32 -8.56 -12.02
N LEU A 13 7.61 -8.05 -13.21
CA LEU A 13 6.88 -6.92 -13.80
C LEU A 13 5.40 -7.25 -13.99
N CYS A 14 5.08 -8.43 -14.54
CA CYS A 14 3.69 -8.86 -14.70
C CYS A 14 2.94 -8.94 -13.37
N VAL A 15 3.55 -9.58 -12.35
CA VAL A 15 2.91 -9.69 -11.02
C VAL A 15 2.78 -8.31 -10.37
N THR A 16 3.77 -7.42 -10.54
CA THR A 16 3.69 -6.04 -10.03
C THR A 16 2.55 -5.26 -10.71
N ALA A 17 2.37 -5.43 -12.02
CA ALA A 17 1.26 -4.81 -12.75
C ALA A 17 -0.11 -5.32 -12.27
N VAL A 18 -0.25 -6.62 -12.03
CA VAL A 18 -1.45 -7.22 -11.45
C VAL A 18 -1.71 -6.66 -10.05
N MET A 19 -0.68 -6.57 -9.21
CA MET A 19 -0.82 -5.98 -7.87
C MET A 19 -1.20 -4.51 -7.92
N ALA A 20 -0.63 -3.73 -8.85
CA ALA A 20 -1.02 -2.33 -9.05
C ALA A 20 -2.51 -2.21 -9.45
N ALA A 21 -2.99 -3.06 -10.34
CA ALA A 21 -4.40 -3.12 -10.71
C ALA A 21 -5.30 -3.47 -9.51
N LEU A 22 -4.90 -4.44 -8.69
CA LEU A 22 -5.63 -4.81 -7.46
C LEU A 22 -5.62 -3.69 -6.41
N VAL A 23 -4.52 -2.94 -6.27
CA VAL A 23 -4.45 -1.75 -5.40
C VAL A 23 -5.41 -0.67 -5.89
N ALA A 24 -5.45 -0.40 -7.20
CA ALA A 24 -6.38 0.57 -7.77
C ALA A 24 -7.84 0.13 -7.56
N ALA A 25 -8.17 -1.13 -7.84
CA ALA A 25 -9.50 -1.69 -7.62
C ALA A 25 -9.91 -1.67 -6.14
N GLY A 26 -9.02 -2.04 -5.23
CA GLY A 26 -9.25 -1.97 -3.79
C GLY A 26 -9.41 -0.52 -3.28
N SER A 27 -8.76 0.44 -3.93
CA SER A 27 -8.94 1.87 -3.63
C SER A 27 -10.28 2.40 -4.16
N TRP A 28 -10.79 1.85 -5.25
CA TRP A 28 -12.11 2.20 -5.80
C TRP A 28 -13.25 1.73 -4.90
N LEU A 29 -13.08 0.61 -4.21
CA LEU A 29 -14.03 0.12 -3.20
C LEU A 29 -13.91 0.94 -1.92
N GLN A 30 -14.58 2.10 -1.87
CA GLN A 30 -14.44 3.06 -0.78
C GLN A 30 -15.74 3.74 -0.38
N ILE A 31 -15.78 4.18 0.89
CA ILE A 31 -16.76 5.11 1.42
C ILE A 31 -16.04 6.43 1.70
N GLN A 32 -16.55 7.52 1.17
CA GLN A 32 -15.98 8.85 1.35
C GLN A 32 -16.82 9.66 2.34
N ILE A 33 -16.14 10.32 3.28
CA ILE A 33 -16.77 11.22 4.24
C ILE A 33 -16.10 12.61 4.11
N PRO A 34 -16.86 13.69 3.95
CA PRO A 34 -16.31 15.05 3.89
C PRO A 34 -15.45 15.37 5.13
N SER A 35 -14.39 16.14 4.92
CA SER A 35 -13.43 16.56 5.95
C SER A 35 -12.90 17.96 5.61
N ILE A 36 -12.42 18.72 6.60
CA ILE A 36 -11.80 20.04 6.39
C ILE A 36 -10.66 19.99 5.36
N LEU A 37 -9.87 18.93 5.35
CA LEU A 37 -8.77 18.75 4.40
C LEU A 37 -9.19 17.99 3.13
N GLY A 38 -10.47 18.00 2.76
CA GLY A 38 -11.02 17.29 1.62
C GLY A 38 -11.89 16.12 2.05
N THR A 39 -11.57 14.89 1.64
CA THR A 39 -12.33 13.70 2.01
C THR A 39 -11.51 12.75 2.87
N SER A 40 -12.14 12.13 3.86
CA SER A 40 -11.62 10.94 4.57
C SER A 40 -12.19 9.70 3.89
N ARG A 41 -11.35 8.71 3.61
CA ARG A 41 -11.74 7.53 2.83
C ARG A 41 -11.53 6.25 3.62
N PHE A 42 -12.55 5.40 3.65
CA PHE A 42 -12.50 4.04 4.16
C PHE A 42 -12.45 3.11 2.94
N HIS A 43 -11.34 2.40 2.72
CA HIS A 43 -11.13 1.64 1.48
C HIS A 43 -10.21 0.42 1.69
N LEU A 44 -10.31 -0.56 0.78
CA LEU A 44 -9.52 -1.78 0.84
C LEU A 44 -8.12 -1.65 0.19
N GLY A 45 -7.80 -0.51 -0.41
CA GLY A 45 -6.52 -0.29 -1.08
C GLY A 45 -5.30 -0.54 -0.18
N ASN A 46 -5.38 -0.24 1.13
CA ASN A 46 -4.29 -0.51 2.06
C ASN A 46 -4.01 -2.00 2.27
N VAL A 47 -5.04 -2.85 2.20
CA VAL A 47 -4.89 -4.31 2.22
C VAL A 47 -4.03 -4.77 1.04
N MET A 48 -4.35 -4.27 -0.15
CA MET A 48 -3.61 -4.61 -1.38
C MET A 48 -2.21 -4.01 -1.39
N CYS A 49 -2.00 -2.82 -0.79
CA CYS A 49 -0.66 -2.24 -0.62
C CYS A 49 0.23 -3.12 0.29
N ALA A 50 -0.29 -3.56 1.44
CA ALA A 50 0.43 -4.48 2.32
C ALA A 50 0.73 -5.79 1.60
N LEU A 51 -0.27 -6.38 0.96
CA LEU A 51 -0.16 -7.63 0.21
C LEU A 51 0.89 -7.53 -0.91
N SER A 52 0.96 -6.41 -1.62
CA SER A 52 1.99 -6.15 -2.63
C SER A 52 3.40 -6.26 -2.03
N GLY A 53 3.65 -5.63 -0.87
CA GLY A 53 4.92 -5.73 -0.16
C GLY A 53 5.22 -7.14 0.32
N LEU A 54 4.24 -7.81 0.91
CA LEU A 54 4.37 -9.18 1.41
C LEU A 54 4.71 -10.16 0.28
N LEU A 55 4.07 -10.06 -0.87
CA LEU A 55 4.25 -11.01 -1.99
C LEU A 55 5.47 -10.71 -2.85
N LEU A 56 5.76 -9.45 -3.12
CA LEU A 56 6.79 -9.04 -4.09
C LEU A 56 8.09 -8.55 -3.45
N GLY A 57 8.09 -8.37 -2.12
CA GLY A 57 9.23 -7.79 -1.43
C GLY A 57 9.26 -6.26 -1.47
N PRO A 58 10.30 -5.64 -0.87
CA PRO A 58 10.28 -4.20 -0.60
C PRO A 58 10.16 -3.34 -1.85
N TRP A 59 11.02 -3.53 -2.85
CA TRP A 59 11.09 -2.64 -4.02
C TRP A 59 9.93 -2.83 -5.00
N TRP A 60 9.66 -4.08 -5.39
CA TRP A 60 8.55 -4.40 -6.29
C TRP A 60 7.20 -4.17 -5.62
N GLY A 61 7.11 -4.43 -4.31
CA GLY A 61 5.93 -4.11 -3.52
C GLY A 61 5.68 -2.62 -3.41
N ALA A 62 6.74 -1.81 -3.24
CA ALA A 62 6.62 -0.35 -3.28
C ALA A 62 6.13 0.17 -4.64
N LEU A 63 6.67 -0.39 -5.74
CA LEU A 63 6.22 -0.04 -7.08
C LEU A 63 4.76 -0.40 -7.30
N GLY A 64 4.33 -1.62 -6.97
CA GLY A 64 2.94 -2.07 -7.13
C GLY A 64 1.97 -1.23 -6.31
N SER A 65 2.30 -0.95 -5.04
CA SER A 65 1.48 -0.12 -4.15
C SER A 65 1.40 1.33 -4.62
N GLY A 66 2.56 1.91 -4.96
CA GLY A 66 2.66 3.29 -5.41
C GLY A 66 1.96 3.52 -6.74
N LEU A 67 2.27 2.70 -7.75
CA LEU A 67 1.66 2.79 -9.08
C LEU A 67 0.14 2.59 -9.03
N GLY A 68 -0.34 1.55 -8.34
CA GLY A 68 -1.77 1.27 -8.26
C GLY A 68 -2.56 2.40 -7.60
N SER A 69 -2.02 2.98 -6.51
CA SER A 69 -2.67 4.11 -5.83
C SER A 69 -2.59 5.40 -6.63
N ALA A 70 -1.46 5.65 -7.32
CA ALA A 70 -1.30 6.83 -8.17
C ALA A 70 -2.20 6.75 -9.42
N LEU A 71 -2.31 5.57 -10.03
CA LEU A 71 -3.24 5.35 -11.15
C LEU A 71 -4.70 5.54 -10.73
N TYR A 72 -5.05 5.14 -9.51
CA TYR A 72 -6.38 5.41 -8.97
C TYR A 72 -6.65 6.93 -8.89
N ASP A 73 -5.75 7.70 -8.28
CA ASP A 73 -5.90 9.16 -8.16
C ASP A 73 -5.89 9.85 -9.54
N LEU A 74 -5.12 9.32 -10.50
CA LEU A 74 -4.98 9.90 -11.84
C LEU A 74 -6.19 9.62 -12.76
N LEU A 75 -6.71 8.40 -12.73
CA LEU A 75 -7.69 7.92 -13.72
C LEU A 75 -9.11 7.80 -13.16
N LEU A 76 -9.26 7.51 -11.86
CA LEU A 76 -10.54 7.17 -11.24
C LEU A 76 -11.03 8.20 -10.23
N ASP A 77 -10.17 9.12 -9.77
CA ASP A 77 -10.54 10.20 -8.86
C ASP A 77 -9.99 11.55 -9.34
N PRO A 78 -10.68 12.21 -10.30
CA PRO A 78 -10.24 13.48 -10.87
C PRO A 78 -10.01 14.59 -9.84
N THR A 79 -10.67 14.52 -8.69
CA THR A 79 -10.50 15.51 -7.61
C THR A 79 -9.12 15.47 -6.97
N ARG A 80 -8.38 14.39 -7.19
CA ARG A 80 -7.05 14.14 -6.64
C ARG A 80 -5.96 14.04 -7.69
N PHE A 81 -6.28 14.42 -8.92
CA PHE A 81 -5.33 14.40 -10.03
C PHE A 81 -3.97 15.02 -9.65
N ALA A 82 -3.98 16.20 -9.01
CA ALA A 82 -2.74 16.87 -8.59
C ALA A 82 -1.96 16.14 -7.47
N GLU A 83 -2.59 15.21 -6.77
CA GLU A 83 -1.98 14.47 -5.66
C GLU A 83 -1.28 13.17 -6.08
N PHE A 84 -1.44 12.71 -7.35
CA PHE A 84 -0.95 11.39 -7.77
C PHE A 84 0.56 11.18 -7.51
N PRO A 85 1.47 12.18 -7.68
CA PRO A 85 2.89 11.92 -7.45
C PRO A 85 3.20 11.69 -5.96
N ILE A 86 2.57 12.47 -5.09
CA ILE A 86 2.77 12.32 -3.64
C ILE A 86 2.07 11.07 -3.11
N THR A 87 0.95 10.66 -3.72
CA THR A 87 0.28 9.39 -3.43
C THR A 87 1.16 8.21 -3.83
N PHE A 88 1.85 8.28 -4.98
CA PHE A 88 2.81 7.26 -5.38
C PHE A 88 3.86 7.03 -4.29
N VAL A 89 4.48 8.11 -3.78
CA VAL A 89 5.51 8.01 -2.74
C VAL A 89 4.92 7.48 -1.43
N THR A 90 3.83 8.06 -0.96
CA THR A 90 3.25 7.70 0.36
C THR A 90 2.74 6.27 0.40
N LYS A 91 2.13 5.78 -0.68
CA LYS A 91 1.68 4.39 -0.81
C LYS A 91 2.82 3.44 -1.15
N GLY A 92 3.84 3.92 -1.86
CA GLY A 92 5.08 3.19 -2.07
C GLY A 92 5.77 2.85 -0.75
N VAL A 93 5.82 3.79 0.20
CA VAL A 93 6.34 3.52 1.56
C VAL A 93 5.57 2.39 2.24
N TYR A 94 4.26 2.29 2.05
CA TYR A 94 3.47 1.19 2.61
C TYR A 94 3.99 -0.18 2.15
N GLY A 95 4.06 -0.40 0.84
CA GLY A 95 4.56 -1.64 0.26
C GLY A 95 6.03 -1.91 0.58
N LEU A 96 6.86 -0.85 0.59
CA LEU A 96 8.27 -0.92 0.95
C LEU A 96 8.46 -1.49 2.36
N VAL A 97 7.77 -0.90 3.36
CA VAL A 97 7.92 -1.28 4.76
C VAL A 97 7.35 -2.68 5.00
N ALA A 98 6.17 -3.01 4.44
CA ALA A 98 5.61 -4.35 4.52
C ALA A 98 6.61 -5.41 4.02
N GLY A 99 7.15 -5.20 2.83
CA GLY A 99 8.15 -6.09 2.25
C GLY A 99 9.46 -6.12 3.03
N ALA A 100 9.97 -4.96 3.46
CA ALA A 100 11.24 -4.88 4.20
C ALA A 100 11.15 -5.62 5.55
N VAL A 101 10.09 -5.40 6.31
CA VAL A 101 9.91 -6.08 7.60
C VAL A 101 9.71 -7.59 7.39
N PHE A 102 8.88 -8.00 6.44
CA PHE A 102 8.63 -9.41 6.18
C PHE A 102 9.88 -10.17 5.74
N PHE A 103 10.63 -9.63 4.75
CA PHE A 103 11.80 -10.34 4.21
C PHE A 103 13.06 -10.17 5.05
N ARG A 104 13.28 -9.03 5.71
CA ARG A 104 14.49 -8.82 6.52
C ARG A 104 14.34 -9.37 7.93
N LEU A 105 13.20 -9.13 8.60
CA LEU A 105 13.01 -9.55 9.99
C LEU A 105 12.58 -11.02 10.08
N PHE A 106 11.63 -11.43 9.26
CA PHE A 106 11.08 -12.79 9.27
C PHE A 106 11.67 -13.70 8.20
N ARG A 107 12.63 -13.22 7.40
CA ARG A 107 13.30 -13.97 6.33
C ARG A 107 12.30 -14.65 5.38
N GLY A 108 11.19 -14.00 5.11
CA GLY A 108 10.15 -14.52 4.23
C GLY A 108 9.37 -15.73 4.78
N ARG A 109 9.52 -16.07 6.06
CA ARG A 109 8.74 -17.15 6.68
C ARG A 109 7.29 -16.76 6.79
N SER A 110 6.47 -17.31 5.91
CA SER A 110 5.04 -16.99 5.82
C SER A 110 4.24 -17.75 6.88
N ASN A 111 3.78 -17.01 7.86
CA ASN A 111 2.71 -17.40 8.77
C ASN A 111 1.89 -16.13 9.07
N TYR A 112 0.70 -16.33 9.63
CA TYR A 112 -0.20 -15.21 9.92
C TYR A 112 0.48 -14.12 10.78
N VAL A 113 1.21 -14.51 11.81
CA VAL A 113 1.83 -13.56 12.76
C VAL A 113 2.92 -12.73 12.09
N SER A 114 3.82 -13.34 11.31
CA SER A 114 4.91 -12.61 10.62
C SER A 114 4.36 -11.63 9.60
N GLU A 115 3.32 -12.01 8.85
CA GLU A 115 2.67 -11.14 7.88
C GLU A 115 1.84 -10.04 8.56
N ALA A 116 1.19 -10.34 9.70
CA ALA A 116 0.46 -9.34 10.48
C ALA A 116 1.39 -8.28 11.08
N VAL A 117 2.52 -8.69 11.65
CA VAL A 117 3.53 -7.74 12.17
C VAL A 117 4.11 -6.86 11.06
N ALA A 118 4.41 -7.45 9.89
CA ALA A 118 4.88 -6.68 8.74
C ALA A 118 3.82 -5.69 8.23
N SER A 119 2.56 -6.11 8.17
CA SER A 119 1.42 -5.25 7.79
C SER A 119 1.18 -4.14 8.82
N ALA A 120 1.33 -4.43 10.12
CA ALA A 120 1.19 -3.44 11.18
C ALA A 120 2.29 -2.37 11.12
N ALA A 121 3.55 -2.79 10.94
CA ALA A 121 4.67 -1.85 10.77
C ALA A 121 4.45 -0.94 9.54
N ALA A 122 3.98 -1.50 8.43
CA ALA A 122 3.66 -0.75 7.23
C ALA A 122 2.48 0.21 7.45
N ALA A 123 1.42 -0.23 8.15
CA ALA A 123 0.28 0.61 8.46
C ALA A 123 0.68 1.81 9.32
N VAL A 124 1.46 1.60 10.38
CA VAL A 124 1.96 2.67 11.25
C VAL A 124 2.82 3.66 10.45
N SER A 125 3.78 3.17 9.68
CA SER A 125 4.65 4.02 8.85
C SER A 125 3.83 4.85 7.86
N TYR A 126 2.85 4.25 7.20
CA TYR A 126 1.97 4.94 6.27
C TYR A 126 1.10 5.98 6.98
N ILE A 127 0.50 5.67 8.15
CA ILE A 127 -0.32 6.62 8.90
C ILE A 127 0.50 7.87 9.23
N VAL A 128 1.73 7.71 9.72
CA VAL A 128 2.62 8.83 10.03
C VAL A 128 2.88 9.68 8.77
N VAL A 129 3.28 9.07 7.67
CA VAL A 129 3.57 9.78 6.41
C VAL A 129 2.30 10.44 5.84
N TYR A 130 1.15 9.76 5.91
CA TYR A 130 -0.13 10.28 5.43
C TYR A 130 -0.64 11.48 6.25
N LEU A 131 -0.53 11.43 7.56
CA LEU A 131 -0.93 12.55 8.43
C LEU A 131 0.03 13.73 8.26
N ALA A 132 1.34 13.47 8.16
CA ALA A 132 2.32 14.50 7.85
C ALA A 132 2.04 15.16 6.48
N LYS A 133 1.82 14.36 5.43
CA LYS A 133 1.38 14.87 4.11
C LYS A 133 0.11 15.73 4.23
N SER A 134 -0.87 15.26 5.00
CA SER A 134 -2.13 15.97 5.17
C SER A 134 -1.93 17.32 5.86
N PHE A 135 -1.06 17.40 6.85
CA PHE A 135 -0.75 18.64 7.54
C PHE A 135 0.04 19.62 6.66
N PHE A 136 1.22 19.20 6.21
CA PHE A 136 2.15 20.09 5.50
C PHE A 136 1.69 20.38 4.07
N TYR A 137 1.39 19.36 3.29
CA TYR A 137 1.06 19.53 1.89
C TYR A 137 -0.39 20.01 1.70
N ASN A 138 -1.38 19.27 2.21
CA ASN A 138 -2.78 19.62 1.95
C ASN A 138 -3.23 20.83 2.78
N GLY A 139 -2.84 20.90 4.07
CA GLY A 139 -3.26 21.96 4.98
C GLY A 139 -2.53 23.26 4.73
N LEU A 140 -1.22 23.28 4.91
CA LEU A 140 -0.44 24.52 4.86
C LEU A 140 -0.17 24.97 3.43
N LEU A 141 0.30 24.06 2.55
CA LEU A 141 0.78 24.45 1.21
C LEU A 141 -0.37 24.63 0.22
N VAL A 142 -1.26 23.64 0.08
CA VAL A 142 -2.31 23.67 -0.96
C VAL A 142 -3.49 24.55 -0.56
N LYS A 143 -3.95 24.43 0.69
CA LYS A 143 -5.13 25.18 1.19
C LYS A 143 -4.79 26.49 1.90
N GLY A 144 -3.51 26.76 2.19
CA GLY A 144 -3.07 27.97 2.87
C GLY A 144 -3.69 28.14 4.28
N LEU A 145 -4.03 27.05 4.95
CA LEU A 145 -4.66 27.10 6.27
C LEU A 145 -3.68 27.51 7.37
N THR A 146 -4.20 28.10 8.44
CA THR A 146 -3.41 28.26 9.66
C THR A 146 -3.01 26.90 10.23
N ALA A 147 -1.93 26.84 11.00
CA ALA A 147 -1.47 25.60 11.63
C ALA A 147 -2.55 24.94 12.49
N GLN A 148 -3.36 25.75 13.20
CA GLN A 148 -4.46 25.24 14.02
C GLN A 148 -5.56 24.58 13.16
N ALA A 149 -5.98 25.22 12.06
CA ALA A 149 -7.00 24.68 11.17
C ALA A 149 -6.48 23.42 10.43
N ALA A 150 -5.22 23.43 10.01
CA ALA A 150 -4.58 22.25 9.40
C ALA A 150 -4.54 21.08 10.39
N TRP A 151 -4.24 21.33 11.67
CA TRP A 151 -4.20 20.30 12.72
C TRP A 151 -5.58 19.70 12.99
N LEU A 152 -6.64 20.53 13.06
CA LEU A 152 -8.01 20.02 13.17
C LEU A 152 -8.37 19.09 12.02
N GLY A 153 -8.04 19.48 10.78
CA GLY A 153 -8.26 18.63 9.62
C GLY A 153 -7.45 17.32 9.62
N VAL A 154 -6.27 17.30 10.26
CA VAL A 154 -5.51 16.05 10.49
C VAL A 154 -6.23 15.16 11.49
N LEU A 155 -6.75 15.71 12.59
CA LEU A 155 -7.50 14.94 13.60
C LEU A 155 -8.71 14.23 12.98
N GLU A 156 -9.43 14.87 12.05
CA GLU A 156 -10.56 14.24 11.33
C GLU A 156 -10.15 13.04 10.48
N LYS A 157 -8.87 12.94 10.05
CA LYS A 157 -8.36 11.84 9.24
C LYS A 157 -7.84 10.65 10.05
N ILE A 158 -7.63 10.80 11.35
CA ILE A 158 -7.13 9.73 12.22
C ILE A 158 -8.07 8.52 12.22
N PRO A 159 -9.40 8.64 12.41
CA PRO A 159 -10.28 7.48 12.47
C PRO A 159 -10.25 6.64 11.18
N SER A 160 -10.31 7.28 10.03
CA SER A 160 -10.26 6.58 8.74
C SER A 160 -8.90 5.91 8.50
N SER A 161 -7.81 6.57 8.90
CA SER A 161 -6.45 6.03 8.78
C SER A 161 -6.25 4.80 9.66
N LEU A 162 -6.72 4.85 10.91
CA LEU A 162 -6.67 3.73 11.85
C LEU A 162 -7.53 2.56 11.35
N PHE A 163 -8.77 2.83 10.93
CA PHE A 163 -9.65 1.80 10.37
C PHE A 163 -8.99 1.08 9.19
N ASN A 164 -8.51 1.83 8.21
CA ASN A 164 -7.85 1.26 7.03
C ASN A 164 -6.58 0.47 7.41
N GLY A 165 -5.85 0.93 8.42
CA GLY A 165 -4.68 0.22 8.97
C GLY A 165 -5.07 -1.10 9.62
N ILE A 166 -6.09 -1.10 10.51
CA ILE A 166 -6.58 -2.30 11.19
C ILE A 166 -7.09 -3.33 10.17
N VAL A 167 -7.89 -2.89 9.21
CA VAL A 167 -8.40 -3.77 8.14
C VAL A 167 -7.24 -4.39 7.36
N ALA A 168 -6.20 -3.63 7.05
CA ALA A 168 -5.03 -4.16 6.36
C ALA A 168 -4.26 -5.18 7.20
N VAL A 169 -4.09 -4.95 8.50
CA VAL A 169 -3.40 -5.87 9.43
C VAL A 169 -4.15 -7.20 9.58
N ILE A 170 -5.47 -7.19 9.49
CA ILE A 170 -6.28 -8.41 9.59
C ILE A 170 -6.31 -9.17 8.25
N PHE A 171 -6.62 -8.48 7.15
CA PHE A 171 -6.93 -9.14 5.89
C PHE A 171 -5.72 -9.41 5.00
N ALA A 172 -4.68 -8.55 5.00
CA ALA A 172 -3.51 -8.78 4.17
C ALA A 172 -2.76 -10.08 4.53
N PRO A 173 -2.57 -10.45 5.82
CA PRO A 173 -1.96 -11.73 6.17
C PRO A 173 -2.81 -12.94 5.76
N VAL A 174 -4.13 -12.86 5.91
CA VAL A 174 -5.03 -13.94 5.48
C VAL A 174 -4.87 -14.20 3.98
N LEU A 175 -4.92 -13.14 3.18
CA LEU A 175 -4.73 -13.22 1.73
C LEU A 175 -3.30 -13.64 1.37
N GLY A 176 -2.29 -13.11 2.04
CA GLY A 176 -0.88 -13.43 1.79
C GLY A 176 -0.58 -14.91 1.99
N VAL A 177 -0.98 -15.48 3.13
CA VAL A 177 -0.82 -16.91 3.42
C VAL A 177 -1.62 -17.75 2.44
N ALA A 178 -2.88 -17.39 2.12
CA ALA A 178 -3.73 -18.12 1.19
C ALA A 178 -3.13 -18.14 -0.24
N ILE A 179 -2.70 -16.99 -0.74
CA ILE A 179 -2.09 -16.87 -2.08
C ILE A 179 -0.80 -17.69 -2.16
N ARG A 180 0.09 -17.63 -1.15
CA ARG A 180 1.32 -18.43 -1.14
C ARG A 180 1.02 -19.94 -1.15
N ARG A 181 0.01 -20.38 -0.39
CA ARG A 181 -0.42 -21.79 -0.42
C ARG A 181 -0.95 -22.19 -1.79
N ALA A 182 -1.76 -21.34 -2.41
CA ALA A 182 -2.26 -21.58 -3.77
C ALA A 182 -1.14 -21.62 -4.81
N LEU A 183 -0.19 -20.69 -4.77
CA LEU A 183 0.98 -20.68 -5.65
C LEU A 183 1.85 -21.93 -5.47
N LYS A 184 2.01 -22.40 -4.22
CA LYS A 184 2.72 -23.65 -3.94
C LYS A 184 2.01 -24.86 -4.52
N ALA A 185 0.70 -24.97 -4.34
CA ALA A 185 -0.10 -26.04 -4.91
C ALA A 185 -0.08 -26.07 -6.46
N ALA A 186 0.03 -24.88 -7.06
CA ALA A 186 0.11 -24.72 -8.51
C ALA A 186 1.55 -24.83 -9.09
N HIS A 187 2.58 -25.09 -8.25
CA HIS A 187 3.99 -25.07 -8.62
C HIS A 187 4.47 -23.73 -9.23
N LEU A 188 3.86 -22.61 -8.82
CA LEU A 188 4.14 -21.25 -9.28
C LEU A 188 4.90 -20.41 -8.25
N GLU A 189 5.62 -21.03 -7.32
CA GLU A 189 6.34 -20.35 -6.21
C GLU A 189 7.37 -19.33 -6.72
N ARG A 190 7.90 -19.54 -7.93
CA ARG A 190 8.85 -18.63 -8.60
C ARG A 190 8.30 -17.21 -8.84
N LEU A 191 6.98 -17.02 -8.77
CA LEU A 191 6.33 -15.72 -8.94
C LEU A 191 6.49 -14.82 -7.70
N THR A 192 6.85 -15.38 -6.55
CA THR A 192 7.10 -14.63 -5.32
C THR A 192 8.56 -14.82 -4.86
N PRO A 193 9.24 -13.76 -4.36
CA PRO A 193 10.66 -13.82 -4.01
C PRO A 193 10.99 -14.62 -2.74
N ALA A 194 10.04 -15.28 -2.11
CA ALA A 194 10.24 -15.94 -0.82
C ALA A 194 11.20 -17.15 -0.85
N ASN A 195 11.64 -17.58 -2.02
CA ASN A 195 12.49 -18.76 -2.22
C ASN A 195 13.62 -18.52 -3.24
N GLY A 196 14.16 -17.32 -3.32
CA GLY A 196 15.30 -17.00 -4.16
C GLY A 196 16.55 -16.71 -3.34
#